data_6dd3d88af0b62f526502d1dd02b40d8d
#
_entry.id   6dd3d88af0b62f526502d1dd02b40d8d
#
_cell.length_a   1.000
_cell.length_b   1.000
_cell.length_c   1.000
_cell.angle_alpha   90.00
_cell.angle_beta   90.00
_cell.angle_gamma   90.00
#
_symmetry.space_group_name_H-M   'P 1'
#
loop_
_entity.id
_entity.type
_entity.pdbx_description
1 polymer ?
#
loop_
_entity_poly.entity_id
_entity_poly.type
_entity_poly.pdbx_seq_one_letter_code
_entity_poly.pdbx_strand_id
1 'polypeptide(L)'
;MFQTLKNALKIKDIRKKLLYTFFALIVVRIGSNLVIPGINPDSIKGFFENFAAVGFFDAFTGGSFSTMSIFALSITPYITSSIIVQLLTIAIPKLEEMQKDGEDGRKKIADITRYLSVALAVIESAAMAIGFSQKGYVDNDWKIICMMVASMTAGSAFLMWLGDRITEKGV
;
A
#
# COMPACT_ATOMS: atom_id res chain seq x y z
N MET A 1 19.60 14.23 23.04
CA MET A 1 19.04 13.39 21.96
C MET A 1 20.05 12.38 21.40
N PHE A 2 21.26 12.75 20.95
CA PHE A 2 22.25 11.79 20.40
C PHE A 2 22.71 10.71 21.39
N GLN A 3 22.86 11.02 22.66
CA GLN A 3 23.24 10.04 23.70
C GLN A 3 22.13 9.02 23.95
N THR A 4 20.86 9.42 23.89
CA THR A 4 19.71 8.54 24.04
C THR A 4 19.62 7.57 22.89
N LEU A 5 19.83 8.03 21.65
CA LEU A 5 19.89 7.18 20.47
C LEU A 5 21.07 6.17 20.54
N LYS A 6 22.25 6.64 20.97
CA LYS A 6 23.43 5.80 21.14
C LYS A 6 23.24 4.73 22.21
N ASN A 7 22.52 5.06 23.29
CA ASN A 7 22.19 4.12 24.36
C ASN A 7 21.11 3.12 23.91
N ALA A 8 20.10 3.54 23.14
CA ALA A 8 19.09 2.67 22.55
C ALA A 8 19.70 1.65 21.59
N LEU A 9 20.68 2.06 20.77
CA LEU A 9 21.40 1.15 19.86
C LEU A 9 22.28 0.12 20.56
N LYS A 10 22.65 0.32 21.85
CA LYS A 10 23.37 -0.66 22.65
C LYS A 10 22.49 -1.83 23.10
N ILE A 11 21.17 -1.64 23.18
CA ILE A 11 20.22 -2.67 23.56
C ILE A 11 19.97 -3.56 22.34
N LYS A 12 20.32 -4.85 22.45
CA LYS A 12 20.29 -5.82 21.33
C LYS A 12 18.92 -5.94 20.68
N ASP A 13 17.83 -5.88 21.46
CA ASP A 13 16.47 -6.00 20.97
C ASP A 13 16.01 -4.77 20.18
N ILE A 14 16.31 -3.56 20.66
CA ILE A 14 16.00 -2.31 19.98
C ILE A 14 16.77 -2.21 18.66
N ARG A 15 18.05 -2.61 18.67
CA ARG A 15 18.87 -2.64 17.47
C ARG A 15 18.30 -3.58 16.41
N LYS A 16 17.83 -4.77 16.79
CA LYS A 16 17.20 -5.72 15.86
C LYS A 16 15.93 -5.14 15.24
N LYS A 17 15.08 -4.51 16.04
CA LYS A 17 13.85 -3.88 15.59
C LYS A 17 14.12 -2.71 14.63
N LEU A 18 15.07 -1.83 14.96
CA LEU A 18 15.49 -0.73 14.10
C LEU A 18 16.06 -1.21 12.77
N LEU A 19 16.94 -2.23 12.80
CA LEU A 19 17.49 -2.81 11.58
C LEU A 19 16.39 -3.42 10.70
N TYR A 20 15.44 -4.12 11.31
CA TYR A 20 14.32 -4.70 10.57
C TYR A 20 13.49 -3.63 9.86
N THR A 21 13.11 -2.57 10.59
CA THR A 21 12.37 -1.43 10.01
C THR A 21 13.18 -0.75 8.90
N PHE A 22 14.48 -0.55 9.10
CA PHE A 22 15.34 0.05 8.08
C PHE A 22 15.43 -0.80 6.80
N PHE A 23 15.60 -2.12 6.92
CA PHE A 23 15.58 -3.02 5.78
C PHE A 23 14.21 -3.02 5.07
N ALA A 24 13.11 -3.00 5.82
CA ALA A 24 11.78 -2.91 5.24
C ALA A 24 11.60 -1.63 4.42
N LEU A 25 12.08 -0.49 4.92
CA LEU A 25 12.05 0.78 4.18
C LEU A 25 12.90 0.75 2.90
N ILE A 26 14.05 0.08 2.93
CA ILE A 26 14.88 -0.12 1.71
C ILE A 26 14.10 -0.94 0.67
N VAL A 27 13.44 -2.01 1.08
CA VAL A 27 12.63 -2.85 0.18
C VAL A 27 11.50 -2.03 -0.46
N VAL A 28 10.79 -1.21 0.34
CA VAL A 28 9.77 -0.29 -0.19
C VAL A 28 10.39 0.68 -1.19
N ARG A 29 11.55 1.25 -0.90
CA ARG A 29 12.22 2.20 -1.80
C ARG A 29 12.67 1.57 -3.12
N ILE A 30 13.15 0.33 -3.09
CA ILE A 30 13.48 -0.42 -4.31
C ILE A 30 12.21 -0.67 -5.14
N GLY A 31 11.16 -1.17 -4.51
CA GLY A 31 9.90 -1.47 -5.20
C GLY A 31 9.20 -0.23 -5.77
N SER A 32 9.35 0.95 -5.13
CA SER A 32 8.79 2.21 -5.65
C SER A 32 9.45 2.70 -6.95
N ASN A 33 10.61 2.15 -7.32
CA ASN A 33 11.29 2.45 -8.59
C ASN A 33 11.06 1.36 -9.66
N LEU A 34 10.38 0.26 -9.33
CA LEU A 34 10.05 -0.79 -10.29
C LEU A 34 8.80 -0.40 -11.08
N VAL A 35 9.01 0.11 -12.28
CA VAL A 35 7.92 0.48 -13.19
C VAL A 35 7.18 -0.76 -13.68
N ILE A 36 5.86 -0.68 -13.80
CA ILE A 36 5.02 -1.76 -14.32
C ILE A 36 5.36 -1.98 -15.80
N PRO A 37 5.62 -3.22 -16.23
CA PRO A 37 5.94 -3.53 -17.62
C PRO A 37 4.80 -3.11 -18.59
N GLY A 38 5.16 -2.52 -19.73
CA GLY A 38 4.19 -2.09 -20.75
C GLY A 38 3.68 -0.66 -20.58
N ILE A 39 4.16 0.07 -19.59
CA ILE A 39 3.84 1.48 -19.37
C ILE A 39 5.04 2.34 -19.79
N ASN A 40 4.75 3.42 -20.54
CA ASN A 40 5.75 4.43 -20.87
C ASN A 40 5.74 5.55 -19.81
N PRO A 41 6.74 5.64 -18.91
CA PRO A 41 6.71 6.58 -17.79
C PRO A 41 6.63 8.04 -18.23
N ASP A 42 7.22 8.36 -19.38
CA ASP A 42 7.29 9.75 -19.88
C ASP A 42 5.92 10.26 -20.38
N SER A 43 5.11 9.37 -20.93
CA SER A 43 3.74 9.70 -21.35
C SER A 43 2.85 10.05 -20.16
N ILE A 44 3.08 9.40 -19.03
CA ILE A 44 2.29 9.57 -17.79
C ILE A 44 2.77 10.78 -16.99
N LYS A 45 4.07 11.07 -16.97
CA LYS A 45 4.60 12.28 -16.31
C LYS A 45 3.96 13.55 -16.84
N GLY A 46 3.80 13.67 -18.17
CA GLY A 46 3.12 14.83 -18.80
C GLY A 46 1.65 14.99 -18.35
N PHE A 47 0.96 13.91 -18.01
CA PHE A 47 -0.37 14.00 -17.42
C PHE A 47 -0.34 14.51 -15.97
N PHE A 48 0.65 14.11 -15.21
CA PHE A 48 0.76 14.47 -13.80
C PHE A 48 1.25 15.90 -13.58
N GLU A 49 2.08 16.44 -14.45
CA GLU A 49 2.56 17.82 -14.35
C GLU A 49 1.45 18.86 -14.46
N ASN A 50 0.33 18.52 -15.10
CA ASN A 50 -0.83 19.41 -15.26
C ASN A 50 -1.79 19.42 -14.07
N PHE A 51 -1.61 18.54 -13.07
CA PHE A 51 -2.49 18.43 -11.92
C PHE A 51 -1.74 18.61 -10.60
N ALA A 52 -1.86 19.78 -9.97
CA ALA A 52 -1.23 20.07 -8.67
C ALA A 52 -1.59 19.07 -7.55
N ALA A 53 -2.81 18.50 -7.60
CA ALA A 53 -3.25 17.48 -6.65
C ALA A 53 -2.42 16.19 -6.72
N VAL A 54 -1.87 15.86 -7.89
CA VAL A 54 -1.06 14.66 -8.09
C VAL A 54 0.29 14.78 -7.40
N GLY A 55 0.90 15.98 -7.37
CA GLY A 55 2.13 16.22 -6.64
C GLY A 55 2.00 15.94 -5.14
N PHE A 56 0.82 16.22 -4.59
CA PHE A 56 0.53 15.89 -3.19
C PHE A 56 0.44 14.37 -2.96
N PHE A 57 -0.30 13.63 -3.82
CA PHE A 57 -0.34 12.17 -3.76
C PHE A 57 1.02 11.53 -3.98
N ASP A 58 1.82 12.08 -4.89
CA ASP A 58 3.16 11.58 -5.19
C ASP A 58 4.11 11.73 -3.99
N ALA A 59 3.99 12.82 -3.24
CA ALA A 59 4.74 13.00 -2.00
C ALA A 59 4.41 11.92 -0.95
N PHE A 60 3.15 11.51 -0.84
CA PHE A 60 2.72 10.43 0.07
C PHE A 60 3.17 9.04 -0.39
N THR A 61 3.20 8.80 -1.70
CA THR A 61 3.62 7.51 -2.26
C THR A 61 5.13 7.42 -2.48
N GLY A 62 5.88 8.48 -2.14
CA GLY A 62 7.34 8.52 -2.30
C GLY A 62 7.80 8.47 -3.76
N GLY A 63 7.01 9.04 -4.71
CA GLY A 63 7.28 9.03 -6.14
C GLY A 63 6.76 7.80 -6.88
N SER A 64 6.10 6.88 -6.19
CA SER A 64 5.61 5.62 -6.78
C SER A 64 4.43 5.83 -7.73
N PHE A 65 3.65 6.87 -7.52
CA PHE A 65 2.47 7.16 -8.32
C PHE A 65 2.86 7.77 -9.67
N SER A 66 3.73 8.77 -9.68
CA SER A 66 4.20 9.44 -10.91
C SER A 66 5.05 8.53 -11.80
N THR A 67 5.77 7.59 -11.20
CA THR A 67 6.56 6.59 -11.94
C THR A 67 5.74 5.38 -12.37
N MET A 68 4.44 5.29 -11.98
CA MET A 68 3.61 4.10 -12.20
C MET A 68 4.34 2.82 -11.80
N SER A 69 4.87 2.83 -10.59
CA SER A 69 5.55 1.66 -10.03
C SER A 69 4.54 0.61 -9.56
N ILE A 70 5.06 -0.57 -9.24
CA ILE A 70 4.26 -1.66 -8.65
C ILE A 70 3.54 -1.19 -7.38
N PHE A 71 4.11 -0.20 -6.66
CA PHE A 71 3.54 0.38 -5.45
C PHE A 71 2.72 1.67 -5.69
N ALA A 72 2.25 1.91 -6.91
CA ALA A 72 1.49 3.12 -7.25
C ALA A 72 0.22 3.32 -6.39
N LEU A 73 -0.50 2.24 -6.05
CA LEU A 73 -1.63 2.28 -5.12
C LEU A 73 -1.21 2.49 -3.65
N SER A 74 0.09 2.29 -3.36
CA SER A 74 0.60 2.38 -1.98
C SER A 74 -0.18 1.47 -1.01
N ILE A 75 -0.39 1.90 0.22
CA ILE A 75 -1.18 1.21 1.26
C ILE A 75 -2.63 1.74 1.34
N THR A 76 -3.03 2.61 0.40
CA THR A 76 -4.34 3.29 0.38
C THR A 76 -5.52 2.32 0.47
N PRO A 77 -5.59 1.20 -0.29
CA PRO A 77 -6.71 0.25 -0.19
C PRO A 77 -6.86 -0.35 1.21
N TYR A 78 -5.74 -0.57 1.92
CA TYR A 78 -5.76 -1.10 3.28
C TYR A 78 -6.27 -0.06 4.29
N ILE A 79 -5.84 1.20 4.17
CA ILE A 79 -6.32 2.29 5.05
C ILE A 79 -7.83 2.47 4.86
N THR A 80 -8.30 2.53 3.62
CA THR A 80 -9.73 2.64 3.29
C THR A 80 -10.52 1.47 3.86
N SER A 81 -10.05 0.23 3.66
CA SER A 81 -10.67 -0.97 4.22
C SER A 81 -10.74 -0.95 5.74
N SER A 82 -9.67 -0.51 6.39
CA SER A 82 -9.61 -0.43 7.85
C SER A 82 -10.65 0.55 8.40
N ILE A 83 -10.79 1.71 7.76
CA ILE A 83 -11.81 2.70 8.13
C ILE A 83 -13.22 2.13 7.91
N ILE A 84 -13.47 1.51 6.76
CA ILE A 84 -14.78 0.90 6.46
C ILE A 84 -15.13 -0.16 7.50
N VAL A 85 -14.21 -1.08 7.81
CA VAL A 85 -14.44 -2.15 8.80
C VAL A 85 -14.64 -1.57 10.19
N GLN A 86 -13.89 -0.54 10.59
CA GLN A 86 -14.13 0.16 11.88
C GLN A 86 -15.52 0.79 11.96
N LEU A 87 -16.00 1.43 10.90
CA LEU A 87 -17.35 1.97 10.85
C LEU A 87 -18.40 0.86 10.88
N LEU A 88 -18.16 -0.26 10.18
CA LEU A 88 -19.07 -1.41 10.19
C LEU A 88 -19.11 -2.10 11.56
N THR A 89 -18.05 -2.09 12.35
CA THR A 89 -18.06 -2.63 13.72
C THR A 89 -18.95 -1.83 14.66
N ILE A 90 -19.19 -0.56 14.37
CA ILE A 90 -20.14 0.28 15.13
C ILE A 90 -21.57 0.05 14.65
N ALA A 91 -21.77 -0.18 13.34
CA ALA A 91 -23.09 -0.30 12.72
C ALA A 91 -23.68 -1.70 12.81
N ILE A 92 -22.86 -2.76 12.85
CA ILE A 92 -23.28 -4.15 12.81
C ILE A 92 -23.02 -4.82 14.16
N PRO A 93 -24.07 -5.19 14.95
CA PRO A 93 -23.90 -5.79 16.29
C PRO A 93 -23.01 -7.03 16.31
N LYS A 94 -23.10 -7.86 15.28
CA LYS A 94 -22.27 -9.06 15.18
C LYS A 94 -20.75 -8.78 15.07
N LEU A 95 -20.38 -7.70 14.41
CA LEU A 95 -18.98 -7.27 14.31
C LEU A 95 -18.53 -6.59 15.61
N GLU A 96 -19.45 -5.89 16.29
CA GLU A 96 -19.20 -5.31 17.62
C GLU A 96 -18.92 -6.41 18.65
N GLU A 97 -19.71 -7.49 18.66
CA GLU A 97 -19.49 -8.66 19.50
C GLU A 97 -18.12 -9.28 19.22
N MET A 98 -17.77 -9.49 17.94
CA MET A 98 -16.46 -10.00 17.57
C MET A 98 -15.31 -9.10 18.07
N GLN A 99 -15.50 -7.78 18.07
CA GLN A 99 -14.49 -6.86 18.59
C GLN A 99 -14.31 -6.99 20.11
N LYS A 100 -15.39 -7.34 20.83
CA LYS A 100 -15.39 -7.56 22.27
C LYS A 100 -14.85 -8.94 22.69
N ASP A 101 -14.83 -9.90 21.78
CA ASP A 101 -14.33 -11.28 22.00
C ASP A 101 -12.80 -11.40 22.25
N GLY A 102 -12.11 -10.26 22.50
CA GLY A 102 -10.71 -10.25 22.84
C GLY A 102 -9.78 -10.44 21.63
N GLU A 103 -8.69 -11.21 21.79
CA GLU A 103 -7.67 -11.36 20.75
C GLU A 103 -8.15 -12.13 19.50
N ASP A 104 -8.97 -13.15 19.70
CA ASP A 104 -9.46 -13.98 18.58
C ASP A 104 -10.46 -13.23 17.71
N GLY A 105 -11.31 -12.42 18.31
CA GLY A 105 -12.22 -11.54 17.58
C GLY A 105 -11.48 -10.46 16.79
N ARG A 106 -10.46 -9.85 17.39
CA ARG A 106 -9.61 -8.85 16.70
C ARG A 106 -8.85 -9.45 15.52
N LYS A 107 -8.36 -10.70 15.62
CA LYS A 107 -7.72 -11.41 14.50
C LYS A 107 -8.71 -11.61 13.33
N LYS A 108 -9.93 -12.03 13.61
CA LYS A 108 -10.98 -12.17 12.58
C LYS A 108 -11.31 -10.85 11.89
N ILE A 109 -11.42 -9.75 12.64
CA ILE A 109 -11.63 -8.41 12.08
C ILE A 109 -10.44 -7.99 11.20
N ALA A 110 -9.21 -8.26 11.63
CA ALA A 110 -8.01 -8.00 10.84
C ALA A 110 -8.01 -8.80 9.52
N ASP A 111 -8.41 -10.08 9.55
CA ASP A 111 -8.51 -10.89 8.35
C ASP A 111 -9.59 -10.38 7.38
N ILE A 112 -10.76 -9.97 7.90
CA ILE A 112 -11.82 -9.33 7.09
C ILE A 112 -11.27 -8.06 6.43
N THR A 113 -10.53 -7.24 7.18
CA THR A 113 -9.91 -6.01 6.66
C THR A 113 -8.92 -6.33 5.53
N ARG A 114 -8.11 -7.39 5.67
CA ARG A 114 -7.17 -7.84 4.62
C ARG A 114 -7.87 -8.28 3.35
N TYR A 115 -8.92 -9.12 3.45
CA TYR A 115 -9.69 -9.53 2.29
C TYR A 115 -10.36 -8.36 1.59
N LEU A 116 -10.97 -7.46 2.35
CA LEU A 116 -11.59 -6.26 1.81
C LEU A 116 -10.56 -5.34 1.13
N SER A 117 -9.36 -5.20 1.71
CA SER A 117 -8.30 -4.38 1.12
C SER A 117 -7.80 -4.92 -0.21
N VAL A 118 -7.68 -6.23 -0.36
CA VAL A 118 -7.30 -6.86 -1.64
C VAL A 118 -8.42 -6.66 -2.68
N ALA A 119 -9.67 -6.82 -2.30
CA ALA A 119 -10.81 -6.56 -3.19
C ALA A 119 -10.85 -5.11 -3.67
N LEU A 120 -10.66 -4.14 -2.76
CA LEU A 120 -10.57 -2.72 -3.11
C LEU A 120 -9.35 -2.43 -3.98
N ALA A 121 -8.19 -3.03 -3.71
CA ALA A 121 -7.00 -2.88 -4.54
C ALA A 121 -7.24 -3.35 -5.99
N VAL A 122 -7.97 -4.45 -6.20
CA VAL A 122 -8.36 -4.91 -7.55
C VAL A 122 -9.26 -3.89 -8.23
N ILE A 123 -10.25 -3.36 -7.53
CA ILE A 123 -11.19 -2.36 -8.09
C ILE A 123 -10.46 -1.07 -8.44
N GLU A 124 -9.64 -0.55 -7.53
CA GLU A 124 -8.87 0.69 -7.75
C GLU A 124 -7.86 0.54 -8.88
N SER A 125 -7.12 -0.58 -8.94
CA SER A 125 -6.16 -0.85 -10.00
C SER A 125 -6.85 -1.04 -11.35
N ALA A 126 -8.01 -1.70 -11.40
CA ALA A 126 -8.79 -1.85 -12.63
C ALA A 126 -9.32 -0.49 -13.13
N ALA A 127 -9.87 0.33 -12.23
CA ALA A 127 -10.33 1.67 -12.58
C ALA A 127 -9.20 2.54 -13.13
N MET A 128 -8.01 2.46 -12.52
CA MET A 128 -6.83 3.20 -12.96
C MET A 128 -6.32 2.69 -14.32
N ALA A 129 -6.19 1.36 -14.50
CA ALA A 129 -5.71 0.77 -15.74
C ALA A 129 -6.63 1.09 -16.93
N ILE A 130 -7.95 0.99 -16.74
CA ILE A 130 -8.94 1.35 -17.77
C ILE A 130 -8.92 2.84 -18.05
N GLY A 131 -8.80 3.68 -17.01
CA GLY A 131 -8.74 5.13 -17.16
C GLY A 131 -7.52 5.60 -17.97
N PHE A 132 -6.34 5.01 -17.76
CA PHE A 132 -5.14 5.32 -18.54
C PHE A 132 -5.21 4.77 -19.97
N SER A 133 -5.78 3.59 -20.17
CA SER A 133 -5.99 3.02 -21.51
C SER A 133 -6.95 3.87 -22.34
N GLN A 134 -8.06 4.36 -21.80
CA GLN A 134 -9.00 5.23 -22.49
C GLN A 134 -8.40 6.59 -22.90
N LYS A 135 -7.43 7.08 -22.14
CA LYS A 135 -6.72 8.33 -22.45
C LYS A 135 -5.52 8.15 -23.39
N GLY A 136 -5.24 6.92 -23.82
CA GLY A 136 -4.14 6.63 -24.76
C GLY A 136 -2.75 6.63 -24.12
N TYR A 137 -2.63 6.63 -22.80
CA TYR A 137 -1.34 6.55 -22.10
C TYR A 137 -0.80 5.12 -22.00
N VAL A 138 -1.68 4.13 -22.15
CA VAL A 138 -1.37 2.70 -22.12
C VAL A 138 -2.06 2.06 -23.32
N ASP A 139 -1.36 1.13 -23.97
CA ASP A 139 -1.94 0.38 -25.09
C ASP A 139 -3.21 -0.33 -24.65
N ASN A 140 -4.26 -0.24 -25.49
CA ASN A 140 -5.56 -0.83 -25.22
C ASN A 140 -5.55 -2.36 -25.51
N ASP A 141 -4.52 -3.04 -25.02
CA ASP A 141 -4.40 -4.49 -25.05
C ASP A 141 -4.85 -5.06 -23.70
N TRP A 142 -5.81 -5.98 -23.75
CA TRP A 142 -6.33 -6.67 -22.56
C TRP A 142 -5.22 -7.31 -21.71
N LYS A 143 -4.18 -7.81 -22.33
CA LYS A 143 -3.03 -8.41 -21.63
C LYS A 143 -2.28 -7.38 -20.77
N ILE A 144 -2.07 -6.17 -21.29
CA ILE A 144 -1.37 -5.09 -20.58
C ILE A 144 -2.23 -4.60 -19.42
N ILE A 145 -3.55 -4.44 -19.64
CA ILE A 145 -4.50 -4.06 -18.58
C ILE A 145 -4.49 -5.10 -17.45
N CYS A 146 -4.60 -6.40 -17.77
CA CYS A 146 -4.55 -7.46 -16.77
C CYS A 146 -3.20 -7.49 -16.01
N MET A 147 -2.09 -7.31 -16.72
CA MET A 147 -0.76 -7.27 -16.10
C MET A 147 -0.63 -6.08 -15.14
N MET A 148 -1.15 -4.92 -15.54
CA MET A 148 -1.17 -3.72 -14.72
C MET A 148 -1.99 -3.91 -13.44
N VAL A 149 -3.22 -4.43 -13.56
CA VAL A 149 -4.10 -4.73 -12.43
C VAL A 149 -3.44 -5.73 -11.48
N ALA A 150 -2.90 -6.82 -11.99
CA ALA A 150 -2.24 -7.85 -11.19
C ALA A 150 -1.00 -7.29 -10.47
N SER A 151 -0.16 -6.53 -11.16
CA SER A 151 1.06 -5.94 -10.58
C SER A 151 0.77 -4.94 -9.48
N MET A 152 -0.18 -4.02 -9.69
CA MET A 152 -0.57 -3.02 -8.69
C MET A 152 -1.25 -3.65 -7.48
N THR A 153 -2.13 -4.63 -7.69
CA THR A 153 -2.79 -5.35 -6.59
C THR A 153 -1.78 -6.15 -5.77
N ALA A 154 -0.86 -6.86 -6.43
CA ALA A 154 0.20 -7.60 -5.76
C ALA A 154 1.14 -6.67 -4.97
N GLY A 155 1.48 -5.52 -5.53
CA GLY A 155 2.29 -4.50 -4.86
C GLY A 155 1.62 -3.96 -3.60
N SER A 156 0.34 -3.61 -3.66
CA SER A 156 -0.44 -3.15 -2.50
C SER A 156 -0.58 -4.24 -1.43
N ALA A 157 -0.87 -5.48 -1.82
CA ALA A 157 -0.94 -6.62 -0.90
C ALA A 157 0.42 -6.89 -0.22
N PHE A 158 1.51 -6.75 -0.96
CA PHE A 158 2.86 -6.87 -0.40
C PHE A 158 3.17 -5.76 0.61
N LEU A 159 2.81 -4.51 0.31
CA LEU A 159 2.99 -3.39 1.25
C LEU A 159 2.17 -3.58 2.53
N MET A 160 0.94 -4.06 2.42
CA MET A 160 0.10 -4.43 3.55
C MET A 160 0.78 -5.49 4.42
N TRP A 161 1.25 -6.59 3.82
CA TRP A 161 1.97 -7.64 4.53
C TRP A 161 3.25 -7.10 5.20
N LEU A 162 4.00 -6.24 4.50
CA LEU A 162 5.21 -5.65 5.04
C LEU A 162 4.91 -4.73 6.23
N GLY A 163 3.83 -3.94 6.15
CA GLY A 163 3.35 -3.09 7.26
C GLY A 163 3.00 -3.92 8.51
N ASP A 164 2.25 -5.02 8.33
CA ASP A 164 1.95 -5.96 9.42
C ASP A 164 3.23 -6.51 10.06
N ARG A 165 4.23 -6.87 9.24
CA ARG A 165 5.51 -7.37 9.74
C ARG A 165 6.35 -6.33 10.46
N ILE A 166 6.27 -5.07 10.04
CA ILE A 166 6.91 -3.96 10.76
C ILE A 166 6.25 -3.78 12.13
N THR A 167 4.92 -3.88 12.21
CA THR A 167 4.19 -3.78 13.47
C THR A 167 4.52 -4.91 14.44
N GLU A 168 4.73 -6.14 13.93
CA GLU A 168 5.08 -7.30 14.76
C GLU A 168 6.56 -7.29 15.22
N LYS A 169 7.49 -6.95 14.33
CA LYS A 169 8.94 -7.18 14.52
C LYS A 169 9.78 -5.91 14.50
N GLY A 170 9.18 -4.80 14.12
CA GLY A 170 9.85 -3.50 14.01
C GLY A 170 9.67 -2.62 15.24
N VAL A 171 9.86 -1.34 15.03
CA VAL A 171 9.67 -0.26 16.03
C VAL A 171 8.35 0.42 15.76
#